data_10d8e6226315ea3b2b1af22bc6e682b9
#
_entry.id   10d8e6226315ea3b2b1af22bc6e682b9
#
_cell.length_a   1.000
_cell.length_b   1.000
_cell.length_c   1.000
_cell.angle_alpha   90.00
_cell.angle_beta   90.00
_cell.angle_gamma   90.00
#
_symmetry.space_group_name_H-M   'P 1'
#
loop_
_entity.id
_entity.type
_entity.pdbx_description
1 polymer ?
#
loop_
_entity_poly.entity_id
_entity_poly.type
_entity_poly.pdbx_seq_one_letter_code
_entity_poly.pdbx_strand_id
1 'polypeptide(L)'
;APAAGALAALVGWLLVTGDSSRALEVAIAVLVIACPCALGLATPTALLVGTGRGAQLGILIKGADVLEDTRAVDTVVFDKTGTVTTGVMALAEVTTAGKVGQDEALRLAAAVEQGSEHPLARAIVAAAQQRGLAVPAADSFRALPGSGAQAVVEGRLVQIGRIDLVGPTSHSLSTPTHEGTTVWLGW
;
A
#
# COMPACT_ATOMS: atom_id res chain seq x y z
N ALA A 1 -45.20 11.27 -14.74
CA ALA A 1 -46.19 11.48 -13.65
C ALA A 1 -46.40 12.97 -13.30
N PRO A 2 -45.39 13.88 -13.20
CA PRO A 2 -45.59 15.28 -12.80
C PRO A 2 -46.43 16.06 -13.83
N ALA A 3 -46.25 15.80 -15.11
CA ALA A 3 -47.02 16.44 -16.16
C ALA A 3 -48.55 16.15 -16.07
N ALA A 4 -48.92 14.95 -15.64
CA ALA A 4 -50.32 14.61 -15.44
C ALA A 4 -50.92 15.37 -14.25
N GLY A 5 -50.17 15.56 -13.17
CA GLY A 5 -50.58 16.35 -12.02
C GLY A 5 -50.78 17.84 -12.37
N ALA A 6 -49.84 18.42 -13.15
CA ALA A 6 -49.92 19.78 -13.61
C ALA A 6 -51.11 20.02 -14.57
N LEU A 7 -51.37 19.07 -15.48
CA LEU A 7 -52.54 19.11 -16.35
C LEU A 7 -53.85 19.02 -15.56
N ALA A 8 -53.93 18.12 -14.57
CA ALA A 8 -55.09 18.01 -13.71
C ALA A 8 -55.34 19.29 -12.89
N ALA A 9 -54.28 19.90 -12.38
CA ALA A 9 -54.34 21.18 -11.66
C ALA A 9 -54.81 22.33 -12.59
N LEU A 10 -54.26 22.39 -13.79
CA LEU A 10 -54.66 23.39 -14.80
C LEU A 10 -56.17 23.30 -15.12
N VAL A 11 -56.61 22.08 -15.49
CA VAL A 11 -58.01 21.85 -15.89
C VAL A 11 -58.96 22.06 -14.70
N GLY A 12 -58.61 21.52 -13.53
CA GLY A 12 -59.42 21.69 -12.34
C GLY A 12 -59.59 23.14 -11.93
N TRP A 13 -58.52 23.93 -11.95
CA TRP A 13 -58.56 25.38 -11.61
C TRP A 13 -59.31 26.19 -12.66
N LEU A 14 -59.14 25.86 -13.93
CA LEU A 14 -59.89 26.51 -15.02
C LEU A 14 -61.39 26.28 -14.92
N LEU A 15 -61.81 25.06 -14.56
CA LEU A 15 -63.24 24.72 -14.40
C LEU A 15 -63.86 25.39 -13.17
N VAL A 16 -63.07 25.57 -12.10
CA VAL A 16 -63.61 26.12 -10.84
C VAL A 16 -63.66 27.65 -10.86
N THR A 17 -62.60 28.31 -11.37
CA THR A 17 -62.45 29.77 -11.27
C THR A 17 -62.68 30.54 -12.60
N GLY A 18 -62.56 29.85 -13.74
CA GLY A 18 -62.59 30.45 -15.06
C GLY A 18 -61.39 31.36 -15.38
N ASP A 19 -60.43 31.51 -14.45
CA ASP A 19 -59.26 32.37 -14.57
C ASP A 19 -58.08 31.57 -15.13
N SER A 20 -57.79 31.81 -16.40
CA SER A 20 -56.71 31.15 -17.13
C SER A 20 -55.32 31.51 -16.62
N SER A 21 -55.11 32.73 -16.13
CA SER A 21 -53.82 33.17 -15.59
C SER A 21 -53.49 32.43 -14.30
N ARG A 22 -54.46 32.31 -13.42
CA ARG A 22 -54.29 31.59 -12.14
C ARG A 22 -54.19 30.08 -12.31
N ALA A 23 -54.91 29.51 -13.26
CA ALA A 23 -54.81 28.11 -13.63
C ALA A 23 -53.39 27.75 -14.15
N LEU A 24 -52.81 28.68 -14.95
CA LEU A 24 -51.45 28.50 -15.49
C LEU A 24 -50.40 28.62 -14.38
N GLU A 25 -50.54 29.59 -13.49
CA GLU A 25 -49.63 29.74 -12.32
C GLU A 25 -49.59 28.47 -11.46
N VAL A 26 -50.73 27.93 -11.14
CA VAL A 26 -50.82 26.68 -10.33
C VAL A 26 -50.21 25.51 -11.06
N ALA A 27 -50.47 25.37 -12.36
CA ALA A 27 -49.88 24.28 -13.15
C ALA A 27 -48.35 24.35 -13.21
N ILE A 28 -47.80 25.56 -13.39
CA ILE A 28 -46.35 25.79 -13.36
C ILE A 28 -45.79 25.52 -11.96
N ALA A 29 -46.43 25.96 -10.89
CA ALA A 29 -46.03 25.68 -9.52
C ALA A 29 -45.95 24.19 -9.22
N VAL A 30 -46.92 23.41 -9.66
CA VAL A 30 -46.93 21.95 -9.52
C VAL A 30 -45.78 21.32 -10.28
N LEU A 31 -45.45 21.79 -11.50
CA LEU A 31 -44.29 21.29 -12.27
C LEU A 31 -42.96 21.59 -11.58
N VAL A 32 -42.82 22.82 -11.07
CA VAL A 32 -41.59 23.24 -10.39
C VAL A 32 -41.39 22.47 -9.08
N ILE A 33 -42.43 22.35 -8.26
CA ILE A 33 -42.37 21.63 -6.97
C ILE A 33 -42.16 20.13 -7.18
N ALA A 34 -42.77 19.55 -8.23
CA ALA A 34 -42.61 18.14 -8.56
C ALA A 34 -41.20 17.79 -9.15
N CYS A 35 -40.39 18.80 -9.45
CA CYS A 35 -39.01 18.60 -9.88
C CYS A 35 -38.17 18.10 -8.70
N PRO A 36 -37.57 16.92 -8.73
CA PRO A 36 -36.76 16.40 -7.63
C PRO A 36 -35.33 17.02 -7.67
N CYS A 37 -35.21 18.33 -7.92
CA CYS A 37 -33.92 18.99 -8.10
C CYS A 37 -33.00 18.85 -6.87
N ALA A 38 -33.58 18.94 -5.66
CA ALA A 38 -32.83 18.72 -4.43
C ALA A 38 -32.33 17.27 -4.29
N LEU A 39 -33.13 16.29 -4.71
CA LEU A 39 -32.73 14.89 -4.69
C LEU A 39 -31.64 14.59 -5.73
N GLY A 40 -31.72 15.26 -6.90
CA GLY A 40 -30.69 15.13 -7.94
C GLY A 40 -29.31 15.70 -7.53
N LEU A 41 -29.28 16.66 -6.61
CA LEU A 41 -28.03 17.21 -6.07
C LEU A 41 -27.52 16.46 -4.83
N ALA A 42 -28.39 15.75 -4.11
CA ALA A 42 -28.01 15.07 -2.87
C ALA A 42 -26.97 13.97 -3.10
N THR A 43 -27.14 13.15 -4.13
CA THR A 43 -26.22 12.04 -4.43
C THR A 43 -24.81 12.53 -4.83
N PRO A 44 -24.63 13.46 -5.80
CA PRO A 44 -23.31 14.00 -6.12
C PRO A 44 -22.65 14.69 -4.93
N THR A 45 -23.39 15.41 -4.12
CA THR A 45 -22.86 16.11 -2.94
C THR A 45 -22.40 15.10 -1.88
N ALA A 46 -23.17 14.09 -1.57
CA ALA A 46 -22.78 13.04 -0.64
C ALA A 46 -21.53 12.30 -1.12
N LEU A 47 -21.45 12.00 -2.41
CA LEU A 47 -20.30 11.39 -3.04
C LEU A 47 -19.05 12.25 -2.92
N LEU A 48 -19.17 13.56 -3.22
CA LEU A 48 -18.05 14.51 -3.12
C LEU A 48 -17.51 14.61 -1.69
N VAL A 49 -18.40 14.71 -0.71
CA VAL A 49 -18.01 14.78 0.71
C VAL A 49 -17.40 13.44 1.16
N GLY A 50 -17.99 12.32 0.78
CA GLY A 50 -17.49 10.97 1.13
C GLY A 50 -16.12 10.67 0.54
N THR A 51 -15.93 10.93 -0.75
CA THR A 51 -14.63 10.73 -1.43
C THR A 51 -13.56 11.70 -0.92
N GLY A 52 -13.95 12.97 -0.65
CA GLY A 52 -13.05 13.96 -0.05
C GLY A 52 -12.58 13.53 1.35
N ARG A 53 -13.47 12.99 2.17
CA ARG A 53 -13.08 12.45 3.48
C ARG A 53 -12.21 11.20 3.35
N GLY A 54 -12.52 10.31 2.39
CA GLY A 54 -11.68 9.16 2.06
C GLY A 54 -10.26 9.59 1.72
N ALA A 55 -10.10 10.58 0.84
CA ALA A 55 -8.80 11.10 0.43
C ALA A 55 -7.97 11.66 1.60
N GLN A 56 -8.62 12.35 2.55
CA GLN A 56 -7.96 12.81 3.78
C GLN A 56 -7.43 11.66 4.66
N LEU A 57 -8.03 10.48 4.55
CA LEU A 57 -7.61 9.25 5.23
C LEU A 57 -6.63 8.42 4.40
N GLY A 58 -6.20 8.91 3.24
CA GLY A 58 -5.31 8.18 2.32
C GLY A 58 -6.03 7.19 1.41
N ILE A 59 -7.36 7.16 1.39
CA ILE A 59 -8.16 6.28 0.54
C ILE A 59 -8.52 7.04 -0.74
N LEU A 60 -7.93 6.64 -1.85
CA LEU A 60 -8.18 7.23 -3.16
C LEU A 60 -9.23 6.42 -3.93
N ILE A 61 -10.39 7.04 -4.15
CA ILE A 61 -11.50 6.45 -4.91
C ILE A 61 -11.45 7.03 -6.32
N LYS A 62 -11.28 6.17 -7.33
CA LYS A 62 -11.08 6.61 -8.74
C LYS A 62 -12.35 7.08 -9.44
N GLY A 63 -13.52 6.77 -8.91
CA GLY A 63 -14.79 7.16 -9.54
C GLY A 63 -15.99 6.74 -8.70
N ALA A 64 -17.17 7.24 -9.08
CA ALA A 64 -18.43 6.93 -8.40
C ALA A 64 -18.89 5.49 -8.64
N ASP A 65 -18.60 4.98 -9.81
CA ASP A 65 -18.84 3.61 -10.29
C ASP A 65 -18.18 2.58 -9.36
N VAL A 66 -16.96 2.84 -8.90
CA VAL A 66 -16.26 1.98 -7.96
C VAL A 66 -17.03 1.79 -6.65
N LEU A 67 -17.69 2.83 -6.15
CA LEU A 67 -18.51 2.74 -4.92
C LEU A 67 -19.78 1.92 -5.14
N GLU A 68 -20.33 1.96 -6.35
CA GLU A 68 -21.51 1.18 -6.72
C GLU A 68 -21.15 -0.30 -6.87
N ASP A 69 -20.05 -0.60 -7.54
CA ASP A 69 -19.55 -1.96 -7.76
C ASP A 69 -19.14 -2.64 -6.43
N THR A 70 -18.57 -1.89 -5.47
CA THR A 70 -18.19 -2.45 -4.16
C THR A 70 -19.37 -2.98 -3.36
N ARG A 71 -20.60 -2.57 -3.64
CA ARG A 71 -21.80 -3.11 -2.98
C ARG A 71 -22.08 -4.57 -3.32
N ALA A 72 -21.56 -5.05 -4.43
CA ALA A 72 -21.72 -6.44 -4.88
C ALA A 72 -20.56 -7.35 -4.45
N VAL A 73 -19.54 -6.80 -3.80
CA VAL A 73 -18.37 -7.56 -3.34
C VAL A 73 -18.73 -8.42 -2.13
N ASP A 74 -18.58 -9.72 -2.27
CA ASP A 74 -18.78 -10.72 -1.20
C ASP A 74 -17.46 -11.39 -0.78
N THR A 75 -16.42 -11.26 -1.58
CA THR A 75 -15.11 -11.89 -1.34
C THR A 75 -14.00 -10.87 -1.54
N VAL A 76 -13.07 -10.81 -0.59
CA VAL A 76 -11.88 -9.92 -0.65
C VAL A 76 -10.62 -10.76 -0.63
N VAL A 77 -9.76 -10.56 -1.62
CA VAL A 77 -8.44 -11.19 -1.71
C VAL A 77 -7.38 -10.14 -1.41
N PHE A 78 -6.57 -10.37 -0.38
CA PHE A 78 -5.49 -9.48 0.01
C PHE A 78 -4.16 -9.95 -0.58
N ASP A 79 -3.42 -9.05 -1.21
CA ASP A 79 -2.00 -9.27 -1.45
C ASP A 79 -1.25 -9.22 -0.11
N LYS A 80 -0.24 -10.10 0.04
CA LYS A 80 0.55 -10.16 1.28
C LYS A 80 1.50 -8.96 1.39
N THR A 81 2.27 -8.71 0.33
CA THR A 81 3.42 -7.81 0.39
C THR A 81 3.00 -6.35 0.14
N GLY A 82 3.18 -5.49 1.15
CA GLY A 82 2.81 -4.08 1.06
C GLY A 82 1.32 -3.79 1.28
N THR A 83 0.48 -4.82 1.47
CA THR A 83 -0.93 -4.69 1.81
C THR A 83 -1.21 -5.20 3.22
N VAL A 84 -0.97 -6.50 3.47
CA VAL A 84 -1.11 -7.09 4.82
C VAL A 84 0.14 -6.83 5.67
N THR A 85 1.30 -6.71 5.01
CA THR A 85 2.58 -6.38 5.65
C THR A 85 3.01 -4.97 5.23
N THR A 86 3.87 -4.35 6.03
CA THR A 86 4.44 -3.03 5.72
C THR A 86 5.36 -3.04 4.48
N GLY A 87 5.71 -4.21 3.96
CA GLY A 87 6.70 -4.36 2.88
C GLY A 87 8.14 -4.02 3.31
N VAL A 88 8.35 -3.65 4.56
CA VAL A 88 9.67 -3.35 5.11
C VAL A 88 10.25 -4.62 5.70
N MET A 89 11.39 -5.05 5.17
CA MET A 89 12.16 -6.15 5.73
C MET A 89 12.95 -5.68 6.95
N ALA A 90 13.04 -6.52 7.97
CA ALA A 90 13.85 -6.28 9.15
C ALA A 90 14.72 -7.51 9.45
N LEU A 91 15.91 -7.29 10.01
CA LEU A 91 16.77 -8.36 10.50
C LEU A 91 16.15 -8.94 11.78
N ALA A 92 15.77 -10.21 11.76
CA ALA A 92 15.18 -10.89 12.91
C ALA A 92 16.25 -11.39 13.88
N GLU A 93 17.29 -12.08 13.35
CA GLU A 93 18.31 -12.71 14.16
C GLU A 93 19.64 -12.77 13.42
N VAL A 94 20.74 -12.74 14.18
CA VAL A 94 22.10 -13.01 13.71
C VAL A 94 22.65 -14.20 14.49
N THR A 95 22.94 -15.30 13.80
CA THR A 95 23.55 -16.48 14.39
C THR A 95 24.99 -16.60 13.88
N THR A 96 25.94 -16.86 14.75
CA THR A 96 27.36 -16.95 14.41
C THR A 96 27.97 -18.29 14.83
N ALA A 97 28.97 -18.75 14.08
CA ALA A 97 29.74 -19.94 14.42
C ALA A 97 31.02 -19.58 15.18
N GLY A 98 31.42 -20.44 16.11
CA GLY A 98 32.70 -20.33 16.79
C GLY A 98 32.80 -19.12 17.73
N LYS A 99 33.90 -18.37 17.61
CA LYS A 99 34.20 -17.21 18.48
C LYS A 99 33.83 -15.87 17.87
N VAL A 100 33.17 -15.86 16.73
CA VAL A 100 32.77 -14.61 16.05
C VAL A 100 31.61 -13.95 16.79
N GLY A 101 31.74 -12.67 17.10
CA GLY A 101 30.66 -11.89 17.71
C GLY A 101 29.56 -11.57 16.68
N GLN A 102 28.30 -11.51 17.13
CA GLN A 102 27.16 -11.15 16.27
C GLN A 102 27.32 -9.74 15.66
N ASP A 103 27.86 -8.80 16.43
CA ASP A 103 28.07 -7.42 15.98
C ASP A 103 29.16 -7.33 14.92
N GLU A 104 30.20 -8.16 15.03
CA GLU A 104 31.26 -8.25 14.02
C GLU A 104 30.71 -8.83 12.71
N ALA A 105 29.94 -9.91 12.78
CA ALA A 105 29.28 -10.50 11.61
C ALA A 105 28.33 -9.48 10.94
N LEU A 106 27.52 -8.79 11.73
CA LEU A 106 26.58 -7.79 11.22
C LEU A 106 27.30 -6.58 10.60
N ARG A 107 28.42 -6.14 11.19
CA ARG A 107 29.26 -5.05 10.69
C ARG A 107 29.84 -5.38 9.31
N LEU A 108 30.40 -6.58 9.14
CA LEU A 108 30.94 -7.05 7.87
C LEU A 108 29.86 -7.26 6.82
N ALA A 109 28.72 -7.83 7.20
CA ALA A 109 27.55 -7.99 6.32
C ALA A 109 27.06 -6.63 5.81
N ALA A 110 26.91 -5.67 6.70
CA ALA A 110 26.49 -4.32 6.35
C ALA A 110 27.48 -3.62 5.43
N ALA A 111 28.78 -3.85 5.61
CA ALA A 111 29.81 -3.28 4.73
C ALA A 111 29.65 -3.75 3.28
N VAL A 112 29.43 -5.04 3.04
CA VAL A 112 29.17 -5.56 1.70
C VAL A 112 27.85 -5.02 1.16
N GLU A 113 26.80 -5.06 1.95
CA GLU A 113 25.45 -4.72 1.50
C GLU A 113 25.18 -3.23 1.31
N GLN A 114 26.08 -2.33 1.76
CA GLN A 114 26.02 -0.90 1.41
C GLN A 114 26.07 -0.65 -0.11
N GLY A 115 26.67 -1.56 -0.88
CA GLY A 115 26.72 -1.49 -2.34
C GLY A 115 25.48 -2.06 -3.04
N SER A 116 24.51 -2.58 -2.29
CA SER A 116 23.35 -3.30 -2.83
C SER A 116 22.05 -2.52 -2.62
N GLU A 117 21.19 -2.49 -3.64
CA GLU A 117 19.85 -1.89 -3.54
C GLU A 117 18.76 -2.89 -3.11
N HIS A 118 19.14 -4.13 -2.86
CA HIS A 118 18.19 -5.19 -2.52
C HIS A 118 17.48 -4.92 -1.18
N PRO A 119 16.19 -5.25 -0.99
CA PRO A 119 15.48 -5.04 0.27
C PRO A 119 16.15 -5.72 1.49
N LEU A 120 16.75 -6.90 1.30
CA LEU A 120 17.53 -7.59 2.35
C LEU A 120 18.74 -6.78 2.77
N ALA A 121 19.44 -6.18 1.82
CA ALA A 121 20.61 -5.34 2.07
C ALA A 121 20.24 -4.15 2.94
N ARG A 122 19.16 -3.45 2.59
CA ARG A 122 18.66 -2.32 3.38
C ARG A 122 18.32 -2.72 4.82
N ALA A 123 17.75 -3.89 5.02
CA ALA A 123 17.43 -4.41 6.35
C ALA A 123 18.69 -4.67 7.18
N ILE A 124 19.72 -5.26 6.58
CA ILE A 124 21.01 -5.55 7.23
C ILE A 124 21.74 -4.24 7.62
N VAL A 125 21.83 -3.30 6.68
CA VAL A 125 22.46 -1.99 6.91
C VAL A 125 21.70 -1.21 7.99
N ALA A 126 20.37 -1.19 7.94
CA ALA A 126 19.54 -0.54 8.95
C ALA A 126 19.74 -1.15 10.35
N ALA A 127 19.85 -2.48 10.44
CA ALA A 127 20.09 -3.16 11.71
C ALA A 127 21.49 -2.82 12.29
N ALA A 128 22.52 -2.73 11.45
CA ALA A 128 23.85 -2.30 11.89
C ALA A 128 23.85 -0.87 12.41
N GLN A 129 23.13 0.04 11.72
CA GLN A 129 22.98 1.43 12.15
C GLN A 129 22.22 1.55 13.47
N GLN A 130 21.12 0.79 13.64
CA GLN A 130 20.34 0.77 14.89
C GLN A 130 21.15 0.28 16.09
N ARG A 131 22.11 -0.64 15.85
CA ARG A 131 23.05 -1.08 16.90
C ARG A 131 24.24 -0.13 17.09
N GLY A 132 24.33 0.96 16.34
CA GLY A 132 25.43 1.92 16.44
C GLY A 132 26.78 1.37 15.96
N LEU A 133 26.77 0.36 15.10
CA LEU A 133 28.00 -0.27 14.62
C LEU A 133 28.70 0.63 13.60
N ALA A 134 30.01 0.79 13.74
CA ALA A 134 30.86 1.47 12.76
C ALA A 134 31.08 0.55 11.56
N VAL A 135 30.32 0.76 10.48
CA VAL A 135 30.39 -0.04 9.26
C VAL A 135 31.60 0.39 8.43
N PRO A 136 32.59 -0.49 8.16
CA PRO A 136 33.78 -0.15 7.38
C PRO A 136 33.44 0.06 5.89
N ALA A 137 34.32 0.74 5.18
CA ALA A 137 34.23 0.84 3.73
C ALA A 137 34.51 -0.53 3.09
N ALA A 138 33.77 -0.82 2.03
CA ALA A 138 33.98 -2.01 1.21
C ALA A 138 34.52 -1.62 -0.16
N ASP A 139 35.55 -2.33 -0.60
CA ASP A 139 36.15 -2.16 -1.91
C ASP A 139 35.72 -3.29 -2.85
N SER A 140 35.75 -3.03 -4.15
CA SER A 140 35.53 -4.06 -5.19
C SER A 140 34.20 -4.81 -5.03
N PHE A 141 33.12 -4.09 -4.67
CA PHE A 141 31.77 -4.67 -4.58
C PHE A 141 31.36 -5.33 -5.90
N ARG A 142 30.83 -6.54 -5.81
CA ARG A 142 30.28 -7.29 -6.93
C ARG A 142 28.98 -7.97 -6.52
N ALA A 143 27.88 -7.60 -7.19
CA ALA A 143 26.64 -8.37 -7.11
C ALA A 143 26.77 -9.67 -7.91
N LEU A 144 26.30 -10.79 -7.35
CA LEU A 144 26.26 -12.11 -7.97
C LEU A 144 24.78 -12.51 -8.15
N PRO A 145 24.21 -12.26 -9.35
CA PRO A 145 22.78 -12.48 -9.57
C PRO A 145 22.33 -13.89 -9.19
N GLY A 146 21.28 -13.97 -8.38
CA GLY A 146 20.72 -15.24 -7.88
C GLY A 146 21.52 -15.93 -6.78
N SER A 147 22.74 -15.46 -6.44
CA SER A 147 23.61 -16.08 -5.42
C SER A 147 23.83 -15.16 -4.21
N GLY A 148 24.06 -13.85 -4.42
CA GLY A 148 24.34 -12.91 -3.34
C GLY A 148 25.24 -11.77 -3.80
N ALA A 149 26.14 -11.34 -2.93
CA ALA A 149 27.12 -10.30 -3.19
C ALA A 149 28.47 -10.59 -2.52
N GLN A 150 29.51 -9.94 -2.98
CA GLN A 150 30.83 -9.99 -2.37
C GLN A 150 31.53 -8.64 -2.44
N ALA A 151 32.41 -8.39 -1.50
CA ALA A 151 33.29 -7.23 -1.50
C ALA A 151 34.57 -7.52 -0.68
N VAL A 152 35.56 -6.68 -0.84
CA VAL A 152 36.77 -6.70 0.03
C VAL A 152 36.55 -5.73 1.18
N VAL A 153 36.51 -6.24 2.41
CA VAL A 153 36.32 -5.46 3.62
C VAL A 153 37.55 -5.66 4.53
N GLU A 154 38.25 -4.60 4.88
CA GLU A 154 39.46 -4.67 5.72
C GLU A 154 40.49 -5.67 5.19
N GLY A 155 40.66 -5.72 3.85
CA GLY A 155 41.62 -6.60 3.17
C GLY A 155 41.19 -8.07 3.06
N ARG A 156 39.95 -8.43 3.45
CA ARG A 156 39.39 -9.79 3.37
C ARG A 156 38.27 -9.84 2.36
N LEU A 157 38.18 -10.91 1.58
CA LEU A 157 37.04 -11.15 0.73
C LEU A 157 35.86 -11.61 1.62
N VAL A 158 34.81 -10.81 1.65
CA VAL A 158 33.57 -11.11 2.38
C VAL A 158 32.47 -11.42 1.37
N GLN A 159 31.80 -12.55 1.55
CA GLN A 159 30.71 -13.02 0.71
C GLN A 159 29.43 -13.12 1.53
N ILE A 160 28.33 -12.65 0.96
CA ILE A 160 27.01 -12.71 1.58
C ILE A 160 25.97 -13.20 0.56
N GLY A 161 25.14 -14.15 0.96
CA GLY A 161 24.13 -14.69 0.05
C GLY A 161 23.68 -16.10 0.39
N ARG A 162 23.46 -16.89 -0.64
CA ARG A 162 23.08 -18.30 -0.49
C ARG A 162 24.22 -19.12 0.09
N ILE A 163 23.86 -20.22 0.75
CA ILE A 163 24.83 -21.13 1.38
C ILE A 163 25.88 -21.65 0.39
N ASP A 164 25.49 -21.90 -0.86
CA ASP A 164 26.37 -22.40 -1.91
C ASP A 164 27.50 -21.41 -2.28
N LEU A 165 27.26 -20.10 -2.07
CA LEU A 165 28.25 -19.06 -2.30
C LEU A 165 29.32 -19.04 -1.23
N VAL A 166 28.93 -19.23 0.02
CA VAL A 166 29.80 -19.03 1.19
C VAL A 166 30.67 -20.25 1.47
N GLY A 167 30.35 -21.41 0.89
CA GLY A 167 31.18 -22.61 0.95
C GLY A 167 30.91 -23.53 2.16
N PRO A 168 31.64 -24.67 2.27
CA PRO A 168 31.30 -25.78 3.14
C PRO A 168 31.49 -25.52 4.64
N THR A 169 32.16 -24.46 5.04
CA THR A 169 32.37 -24.11 6.47
C THR A 169 31.06 -23.63 7.14
N SER A 170 30.06 -23.27 6.36
CA SER A 170 28.74 -22.85 6.84
C SER A 170 27.88 -23.99 7.40
N HIS A 171 28.27 -25.26 7.18
CA HIS A 171 27.48 -26.42 7.61
C HIS A 171 27.51 -26.69 9.12
N SER A 172 28.34 -25.99 9.89
CA SER A 172 28.38 -26.11 11.35
C SER A 172 27.36 -25.25 12.09
N LEU A 173 26.60 -24.41 11.38
CA LEU A 173 25.54 -23.61 11.95
C LEU A 173 24.21 -24.37 11.89
N SER A 174 23.48 -24.39 12.99
CA SER A 174 22.10 -24.86 13.00
C SER A 174 21.24 -23.94 12.13
N THR A 175 20.38 -24.54 11.32
CA THR A 175 19.40 -23.78 10.54
C THR A 175 18.53 -22.95 11.49
N PRO A 176 18.34 -21.66 11.24
CA PRO A 176 17.48 -20.84 12.08
C PRO A 176 16.07 -21.41 12.17
N THR A 177 15.48 -21.36 13.36
CA THR A 177 14.13 -21.88 13.63
C THR A 177 13.02 -20.92 13.20
N HIS A 178 13.36 -19.75 12.67
CA HIS A 178 12.39 -18.73 12.27
C HIS A 178 11.95 -18.88 10.81
N GLU A 179 10.67 -18.68 10.56
CA GLU A 179 10.11 -18.57 9.22
C GLU A 179 10.56 -17.24 8.60
N GLY A 180 11.62 -17.27 7.82
CA GLY A 180 12.17 -16.08 7.17
C GLY A 180 13.20 -16.43 6.10
N THR A 181 13.66 -15.40 5.38
CA THR A 181 14.75 -15.55 4.42
C THR A 181 16.08 -15.57 5.17
N THR A 182 16.81 -16.68 5.03
CA THR A 182 18.15 -16.84 5.61
C THR A 182 19.21 -16.41 4.61
N VAL A 183 20.16 -15.62 5.07
CA VAL A 183 21.32 -15.18 4.31
C VAL A 183 22.59 -15.59 5.06
N TRP A 184 23.54 -16.16 4.32
CA TRP A 184 24.79 -16.66 4.86
C TRP A 184 25.92 -15.65 4.62
N LEU A 185 26.81 -15.53 5.58
CA LEU A 185 28.00 -14.65 5.53
C LEU A 185 29.26 -15.48 5.77
N GLY A 186 30.30 -15.24 4.97
CA GLY A 186 31.61 -15.86 5.13
C GLY A 186 32.74 -14.94 4.67
N TRP A 187 33.92 -15.14 5.26
CA TRP A 187 35.15 -14.42 4.97
C TRP A 187 36.40 -15.23 5.30
#